data_14e6e2289df6fe9dcc2eb7239f5caf11
#
_entry.id   14e6e2289df6fe9dcc2eb7239f5caf11
#
_cell.length_a   1.000
_cell.length_b   1.000
_cell.length_c   1.000
_cell.angle_alpha   90.00
_cell.angle_beta   90.00
_cell.angle_gamma   90.00
#
_symmetry.space_group_name_H-M   'P 1'
#
loop_
_entity.id
_entity.type
_entity.pdbx_description
1 polymer ?
#
loop_
_entity_poly.entity_id
_entity_poly.type
_entity_poly.pdbx_seq_one_letter_code
_entity_poly.pdbx_strand_id
1 'polypeptide(L)'
;DEPFGAVDPIVRTELQQELLRLQRELGKTVVFVTHDIDEALLLGDRIVILDRAARIVQQGTPDEILTAPADEFVAAFIGADRGRRALHLKQTPHGTVVVDADGRAQGTLVQSPADLLDAHPPRATDEVD
;
A
#
# COMPACT_ATOMS: atom_id res chain seq x y z
N ASP A 1 15.73 8.71 6.40
CA ASP A 1 14.86 9.01 7.54
C ASP A 1 13.90 10.12 7.14
N GLU A 2 12.61 9.81 7.09
CA GLU A 2 11.50 10.73 6.76
C GLU A 2 11.72 11.64 5.53
N PRO A 3 12.14 11.11 4.36
CA PRO A 3 12.60 11.95 3.25
C PRO A 3 11.49 12.82 2.65
N PHE A 4 10.21 12.48 2.89
CA PHE A 4 9.06 13.22 2.34
C PHE A 4 8.31 14.06 3.39
N GLY A 5 8.77 14.11 4.64
CA GLY A 5 8.06 14.76 5.75
C GLY A 5 7.76 16.24 5.55
N ALA A 6 8.60 16.97 4.83
CA ALA A 6 8.46 18.41 4.57
C ALA A 6 8.04 18.74 3.13
N VAL A 7 7.61 17.74 2.34
CA VAL A 7 7.29 17.91 0.92
C VAL A 7 5.79 18.13 0.75
N ASP A 8 5.43 19.02 -0.20
CA ASP A 8 4.03 19.23 -0.62
C ASP A 8 3.37 17.90 -1.05
N PRO A 9 2.10 17.64 -0.68
CA PRO A 9 1.44 16.37 -0.96
C PRO A 9 1.43 15.94 -2.43
N ILE A 10 1.31 16.88 -3.37
CA ILE A 10 1.31 16.57 -4.81
C ILE A 10 2.70 16.11 -5.24
N VAL A 11 3.72 16.89 -4.88
CA VAL A 11 5.13 16.58 -5.19
C VAL A 11 5.56 15.29 -4.47
N ARG A 12 5.08 15.07 -3.25
CA ARG A 12 5.33 13.83 -2.49
C ARG A 12 4.90 12.60 -3.29
N THR A 13 3.69 12.60 -3.84
CA THR A 13 3.18 11.47 -4.64
C THR A 13 4.06 11.19 -5.86
N GLU A 14 4.49 12.24 -6.57
CA GLU A 14 5.39 12.11 -7.72
C GLU A 14 6.74 11.52 -7.32
N LEU A 15 7.33 12.00 -6.22
CA LEU A 15 8.61 11.50 -5.72
C LEU A 15 8.52 10.05 -5.22
N GLN A 16 7.42 9.66 -4.60
CA GLN A 16 7.18 8.28 -4.17
C GLN A 16 7.12 7.32 -5.38
N GLN A 17 6.42 7.72 -6.44
CA GLN A 17 6.35 6.93 -7.68
C GLN A 17 7.71 6.82 -8.36
N GLU A 18 8.48 7.90 -8.38
CA GLU A 18 9.84 7.92 -8.94
C GLU A 18 10.78 7.02 -8.12
N LEU A 19 10.68 7.05 -6.80
CA LEU A 19 11.46 6.15 -5.92
C LEU A 19 11.16 4.68 -6.21
N LEU A 20 9.87 4.32 -6.35
CA LEU A 20 9.46 2.96 -6.70
C LEU A 20 9.98 2.54 -8.09
N ARG A 21 10.00 3.46 -9.05
CA ARG A 21 10.55 3.21 -10.38
C ARG A 21 12.04 2.93 -10.32
N LEU A 22 12.79 3.82 -9.67
CA LEU A 22 14.24 3.70 -9.52
C LEU A 22 14.65 2.43 -8.75
N GLN A 23 13.94 2.10 -7.69
CA GLN A 23 14.20 0.90 -6.89
C GLN A 23 14.05 -0.37 -7.74
N ARG A 24 13.01 -0.44 -8.59
CA ARG A 24 12.81 -1.55 -9.52
C ARG A 24 13.91 -1.63 -10.58
N GLU A 25 14.32 -0.49 -11.13
CA GLU A 25 15.36 -0.43 -12.17
C GLU A 25 16.74 -0.80 -11.61
N LEU A 26 17.06 -0.32 -10.43
CA LEU A 26 18.38 -0.53 -9.83
C LEU A 26 18.50 -1.84 -9.05
N GLY A 27 17.40 -2.46 -8.66
CA GLY A 27 17.37 -3.69 -7.86
C GLY A 27 18.09 -3.56 -6.52
N LYS A 28 18.13 -2.37 -5.93
CA LYS A 28 18.82 -2.10 -4.67
C LYS A 28 17.91 -2.26 -3.47
N THR A 29 18.46 -2.75 -2.37
CA THR A 29 17.80 -2.73 -1.08
C THR A 29 17.82 -1.31 -0.52
N VAL A 30 16.65 -0.77 -0.21
CA VAL A 30 16.47 0.56 0.37
C VAL A 30 15.84 0.41 1.74
N VAL A 31 16.42 1.03 2.75
CA VAL A 31 15.81 1.15 4.08
C VAL A 31 15.18 2.53 4.17
N PHE A 32 13.87 2.55 4.37
CA PHE A 32 13.06 3.77 4.43
C PHE A 32 12.46 3.90 5.83
N VAL A 33 12.63 5.04 6.47
CA VAL A 33 12.08 5.32 7.80
C VAL A 33 11.04 6.42 7.69
N THR A 34 9.84 6.14 8.14
CA THR A 34 8.72 7.08 8.17
C THR A 34 7.82 6.84 9.36
N HIS A 35 7.11 7.86 9.83
CA HIS A 35 6.02 7.72 10.78
C HIS A 35 4.65 7.60 10.09
N ASP A 36 4.62 7.70 8.77
CA ASP A 36 3.40 7.60 7.97
C ASP A 36 3.20 6.14 7.52
N ILE A 37 2.17 5.49 8.06
CA ILE A 37 1.86 4.10 7.73
C ILE A 37 1.43 3.94 6.27
N ASP A 38 0.81 4.96 5.67
CA ASP A 38 0.40 4.90 4.26
C ASP A 38 1.61 4.91 3.33
N GLU A 39 2.66 5.68 3.67
CA GLU A 39 3.93 5.62 2.97
C GLU A 39 4.59 4.23 3.11
N ALA A 40 4.61 3.67 4.31
CA ALA A 40 5.19 2.36 4.53
C ALA A 40 4.47 1.27 3.74
N LEU A 41 3.13 1.29 3.70
CA LEU A 41 2.31 0.34 2.95
C LEU A 41 2.46 0.51 1.43
N LEU A 42 2.67 1.74 0.96
CA LEU A 42 2.84 2.05 -0.46
C LEU A 42 4.24 1.65 -0.98
N LEU A 43 5.28 1.96 -0.21
CA LEU A 43 6.66 1.88 -0.66
C LEU A 43 7.37 0.59 -0.26
N GLY A 44 6.95 -0.05 0.84
CA GLY A 44 7.66 -1.16 1.44
C GLY A 44 7.27 -2.53 0.86
N ASP A 45 8.26 -3.33 0.47
CA ASP A 45 8.09 -4.78 0.26
C ASP A 45 7.98 -5.53 1.60
N ARG A 46 8.67 -5.02 2.61
CA ARG A 46 8.59 -5.45 4.01
C ARG A 46 8.52 -4.23 4.92
N ILE A 47 7.69 -4.34 5.94
CA ILE A 47 7.47 -3.29 6.93
C ILE A 47 7.91 -3.82 8.29
N VAL A 48 8.58 -2.97 9.05
CA VAL A 48 8.91 -3.20 10.46
C VAL A 48 8.27 -2.09 11.28
N ILE A 49 7.35 -2.45 12.16
CA ILE A 49 6.68 -1.51 13.06
C ILE A 49 7.40 -1.52 14.41
N LEU A 50 7.79 -0.35 14.85
CA LEU A 50 8.44 -0.13 16.14
C LEU A 50 7.48 0.58 17.10
N ASP A 51 7.56 0.21 18.39
CA ASP A 51 6.91 0.97 19.44
C ASP A 51 7.74 2.20 19.86
N ARG A 52 7.23 2.97 20.82
CA ARG A 52 7.91 4.16 21.35
C ARG A 52 9.25 3.87 22.03
N ALA A 53 9.48 2.63 22.43
CA ALA A 53 10.73 2.18 23.03
C ALA A 53 11.68 1.56 21.98
N ALA A 54 11.40 1.75 20.69
CA ALA A 54 12.13 1.21 19.54
C ALA A 54 12.21 -0.34 19.53
N ARG A 55 11.22 -1.01 20.12
CA ARG A 55 11.10 -2.46 20.04
C ARG A 55 10.27 -2.84 18.82
N ILE A 56 10.66 -3.89 18.13
CA ILE A 56 9.88 -4.44 17.03
C ILE A 56 8.58 -5.03 17.57
N VAL A 57 7.45 -4.48 17.16
CA VAL A 57 6.11 -4.97 17.50
C VAL A 57 5.60 -5.93 16.45
N GLN A 58 5.81 -5.61 15.18
CA GLN A 58 5.46 -6.46 14.06
C GLN A 58 6.40 -6.22 12.87
N GLN A 59 6.60 -7.27 12.09
CA GLN A 59 7.23 -7.17 10.78
C GLN A 59 6.52 -8.10 9.79
N GLY A 60 6.44 -7.68 8.55
CA GLY A 60 5.78 -8.46 7.50
C GLY A 60 5.65 -7.69 6.19
N THR A 61 4.98 -8.31 5.24
CA THR A 61 4.53 -7.63 4.01
C THR A 61 3.37 -6.68 4.32
N PRO A 62 3.07 -5.70 3.44
CA PRO A 62 1.88 -4.87 3.57
C PRO A 62 0.60 -5.66 3.82
N ASP A 63 0.40 -6.75 3.08
CA ASP A 63 -0.79 -7.61 3.21
C ASP A 63 -0.87 -8.28 4.59
N GLU A 64 0.24 -8.80 5.10
CA GLU A 64 0.30 -9.40 6.43
C GLU A 64 -0.02 -8.37 7.53
N ILE A 65 0.54 -7.17 7.42
CA ILE A 65 0.29 -6.08 8.38
C ILE A 65 -1.20 -5.68 8.38
N LEU A 66 -1.81 -5.54 7.19
CA LEU A 66 -3.21 -5.13 7.05
C LEU A 66 -4.21 -6.21 7.49
N THR A 67 -3.92 -7.47 7.21
CA THR A 67 -4.87 -8.58 7.43
C THR A 67 -4.73 -9.24 8.80
N ALA A 68 -3.55 -9.16 9.41
CA ALA A 68 -3.23 -9.81 10.68
C ALA A 68 -2.38 -8.92 11.59
N PRO A 69 -2.93 -7.78 12.09
CA PRO A 69 -2.22 -6.94 13.05
C PRO A 69 -1.91 -7.75 14.32
N ALA A 70 -0.65 -7.62 14.79
CA ALA A 70 -0.14 -8.42 15.91
C ALA A 70 -0.81 -8.12 17.25
N ASP A 71 -1.24 -6.88 17.45
CA ASP A 71 -1.90 -6.42 18.67
C ASP A 71 -2.79 -5.19 18.40
N GLU A 72 -3.44 -4.70 19.46
CA GLU A 72 -4.30 -3.50 19.39
C GLU A 72 -3.53 -2.23 19.04
N PHE A 73 -2.25 -2.14 19.42
CA PHE A 73 -1.42 -0.99 19.07
C PHE A 73 -1.21 -0.94 17.55
N VAL A 74 -0.86 -2.07 16.94
CA VAL A 74 -0.70 -2.16 15.48
C VAL A 74 -2.03 -1.92 14.78
N ALA A 75 -3.12 -2.55 15.25
CA ALA A 75 -4.46 -2.35 14.69
C ALA A 75 -4.90 -0.87 14.71
N ALA A 76 -4.68 -0.18 15.82
CA ALA A 76 -4.96 1.24 15.93
C ALA A 76 -4.05 2.08 15.03
N PHE A 77 -2.76 1.73 14.97
CA PHE A 77 -1.77 2.44 14.18
C PHE A 77 -2.07 2.39 12.68
N ILE A 78 -2.44 1.23 12.17
CA ILE A 78 -2.85 1.07 10.76
C ILE A 78 -4.29 1.54 10.49
N GLY A 79 -5.05 1.89 11.51
CA GLY A 79 -6.44 2.33 11.40
C GLY A 79 -7.44 1.20 11.16
N ALA A 80 -7.07 -0.05 11.40
CA ALA A 80 -7.93 -1.22 11.19
C ALA A 80 -9.11 -1.26 12.18
N ASP A 81 -8.88 -0.86 13.43
CA ASP A 81 -9.86 -0.80 14.50
C ASP A 81 -11.02 0.19 14.23
N ARG A 82 -10.77 1.21 13.43
CA ARG A 82 -11.75 2.27 13.09
C ARG A 82 -12.44 2.02 11.75
N GLY A 83 -12.23 0.86 11.14
CA GLY A 83 -12.77 0.55 9.81
C GLY A 83 -12.28 1.46 8.68
N ARG A 84 -11.28 2.31 8.91
CA ARG A 84 -10.78 3.27 7.92
C ARG A 84 -10.27 2.62 6.65
N ARG A 85 -9.84 1.34 6.77
CA ARG A 85 -9.36 0.54 5.63
C ARG A 85 -10.33 -0.56 5.24
N ALA A 86 -11.51 -0.64 5.90
CA ALA A 86 -12.55 -1.57 5.49
C ALA A 86 -13.21 -1.06 4.21
N LEU A 87 -13.15 -1.87 3.17
CA LEU A 87 -13.80 -1.61 1.92
C LEU A 87 -14.96 -2.59 1.75
N HIS A 88 -16.09 -2.09 1.31
CA HIS A 88 -17.32 -2.86 1.09
C HIS A 88 -17.71 -2.83 -0.38
N LEU A 89 -18.35 -3.91 -0.84
CA LEU A 89 -18.90 -3.96 -2.18
C LEU A 89 -20.37 -3.49 -2.15
N LYS A 90 -20.70 -2.53 -3.00
CA LYS A 90 -22.07 -2.04 -3.17
C LYS A 90 -22.52 -2.26 -4.61
N GLN A 91 -23.63 -2.96 -4.77
CA GLN A 91 -24.26 -3.13 -6.08
C GLN A 91 -25.01 -1.86 -6.49
N THR A 92 -24.79 -1.42 -7.70
CA THR A 92 -25.51 -0.30 -8.32
C THR A 92 -26.06 -0.71 -9.68
N PRO A 93 -27.02 0.05 -10.26
CA PRO A 93 -27.52 -0.23 -11.61
C PRO A 93 -26.44 -0.22 -12.70
N HIS A 94 -25.29 0.42 -12.43
CA HIS A 94 -24.17 0.57 -13.37
C HIS A 94 -22.99 -0.36 -13.07
N GLY A 95 -23.12 -1.26 -12.08
CA GLY A 95 -22.08 -2.22 -11.71
C GLY A 95 -21.78 -2.24 -10.21
N THR A 96 -20.75 -3.00 -9.85
CA THR A 96 -20.30 -3.09 -8.46
C THR A 96 -19.27 -2.00 -8.16
N VAL A 97 -19.54 -1.20 -7.14
CA VAL A 97 -18.60 -0.18 -6.64
C VAL A 97 -18.01 -0.61 -5.31
N VAL A 98 -16.77 -0.22 -5.10
CA VAL A 98 -16.08 -0.37 -3.82
C VAL A 98 -16.31 0.91 -3.03
N VAL A 99 -16.81 0.77 -1.82
CA VAL A 99 -17.11 1.89 -0.91
C VAL A 99 -16.34 1.74 0.39
N ASP A 100 -16.02 2.85 1.04
CA ASP A 100 -15.44 2.86 2.39
C ASP A 100 -16.51 2.62 3.47
N ALA A 101 -16.08 2.65 4.74
CA ALA A 101 -16.96 2.48 5.89
C ALA A 101 -18.06 3.55 5.99
N ASP A 102 -17.84 4.73 5.41
CA ASP A 102 -18.81 5.83 5.35
C ASP A 102 -19.74 5.73 4.11
N GLY A 103 -19.56 4.70 3.28
CA GLY A 103 -20.35 4.46 2.06
C GLY A 103 -19.93 5.32 0.87
N ARG A 104 -18.77 5.99 0.93
CA ARG A 104 -18.25 6.79 -0.18
C ARG A 104 -17.58 5.87 -1.21
N ALA A 105 -17.85 6.12 -2.48
CA ALA A 105 -17.25 5.36 -3.57
C ALA A 105 -15.72 5.61 -3.63
N GLN A 106 -14.95 4.52 -3.60
CA GLN A 106 -13.49 4.53 -3.71
C GLN A 106 -13.01 4.02 -5.08
N GLY A 107 -13.87 3.32 -5.81
CA GLY A 107 -13.58 2.79 -7.14
C GLY A 107 -14.64 1.79 -7.60
N THR A 108 -14.38 1.16 -8.74
CA THR A 108 -15.19 0.09 -9.29
C THR A 108 -14.46 -1.23 -9.18
N LEU A 109 -15.25 -2.32 -8.96
CA LEU A 109 -14.70 -3.66 -8.97
C LEU A 109 -14.53 -4.13 -10.42
N VAL A 110 -13.30 -4.46 -10.80
CA VAL A 110 -13.00 -5.14 -12.05
C VAL A 110 -13.32 -6.63 -11.86
N GLN A 111 -14.31 -7.16 -12.59
CA GLN A 111 -14.85 -8.49 -12.36
C GLN A 111 -14.12 -9.62 -13.08
N SER A 112 -13.19 -9.31 -13.97
CA SER A 112 -12.47 -10.31 -14.76
C SER A 112 -10.96 -10.31 -14.47
N PRO A 113 -10.35 -11.48 -14.25
CA PRO A 113 -8.90 -11.60 -14.24
C PRO A 113 -8.24 -11.13 -15.54
N ALA A 114 -8.95 -11.20 -16.67
CA ALA A 114 -8.48 -10.69 -17.97
C ALA A 114 -8.34 -9.16 -17.97
N ASP A 115 -9.23 -8.45 -17.29
CA ASP A 115 -9.17 -6.99 -17.19
C ASP A 115 -7.99 -6.50 -16.35
N LEU A 116 -7.48 -7.36 -15.44
CA LEU A 116 -6.27 -7.10 -14.67
C LEU A 116 -4.99 -7.32 -15.48
N LEU A 117 -5.03 -8.20 -16.47
CA LEU A 117 -3.89 -8.49 -17.36
C LEU A 117 -3.68 -7.39 -18.39
N ASP A 118 -4.75 -6.73 -18.85
CA ASP A 118 -4.67 -5.60 -19.77
C ASP A 118 -4.11 -4.32 -19.11
N ALA A 119 -4.14 -4.24 -17.78
CA ALA A 119 -3.57 -3.13 -17.02
C ALA A 119 -2.04 -3.23 -16.85
N HIS A 120 -1.44 -4.40 -17.18
CA HIS A 120 0.00 -4.60 -17.13
C HIS A 120 0.45 -5.31 -18.41
N PRO A 121 1.20 -4.65 -19.29
CA PRO A 121 1.79 -5.34 -20.44
C PRO A 121 2.71 -6.46 -19.93
N PRO A 122 2.67 -7.65 -20.55
CA PRO A 122 3.54 -8.75 -20.16
C PRO A 122 4.99 -8.28 -20.28
N ARG A 123 5.79 -8.56 -19.25
CA ARG A 123 7.25 -8.39 -19.35
C ARG A 123 7.72 -9.19 -20.54
N ALA A 124 8.38 -8.53 -21.47
CA ALA A 124 9.12 -9.22 -22.51
C ALA A 124 10.08 -10.21 -21.82
N THR A 125 9.84 -11.48 -21.99
CA THR A 125 10.83 -12.51 -21.69
C THR A 125 11.93 -12.31 -22.72
N ASP A 126 13.06 -11.74 -22.29
CA ASP A 126 14.29 -11.84 -23.05
C ASP A 126 14.60 -13.33 -23.18
N GLU A 127 14.29 -13.88 -24.34
CA GLU A 127 14.92 -15.12 -24.80
C GLU A 127 16.41 -14.82 -24.92
N VAL A 128 17.17 -15.36 -24.00
CA VAL A 128 18.63 -15.47 -24.16
C VAL A 128 18.88 -16.73 -24.94
N ASP A 129 19.30 -16.55 -26.18
CA ASP A 129 20.01 -17.56 -26.95
C ASP A 129 21.39 -17.84 -26.34
#